data_83ada57fb23494ebb8a74d63d77bd48a
#
_entry.id   83ada57fb23494ebb8a74d63d77bd48a
#
_cell.length_a   1.000
_cell.length_b   1.000
_cell.length_c   1.000
_cell.angle_alpha   90.00
_cell.angle_beta   90.00
_cell.angle_gamma   90.00
#
_symmetry.space_group_name_H-M   'P 1'
#
loop_
_entity.id
_entity.type
_entity.pdbx_description
1 polymer ?
#
loop_
_entity_poly.entity_id
_entity_poly.type
_entity_poly.pdbx_seq_one_letter_code
_entity_poly.pdbx_strand_id
1 'polypeptide(L)'
;IDLSELKGRTMINLDSEDEGIFTVSCAGGATATISLPAERKAVYGPCVRLSVDGLQGGHSGAEIHKNRANANKVMGEFMDRIQKLMPLCLTSLSGGTKDNAIPRSCQATLVAMGIQLERINAVAEELQAEIREKYDEPDAVIQAFDVDALGGNGLSTQATSKVIGLLCAAPNGVQARSKDIEGLVQTSLNMGITKLGERFNVTFSVRSSVNSEKEDLLEKLKGLAEFFEGNY
;
A
#
# COMPACT_ATOMS: atom_id res chain seq x y z
N ILE A 1 -5.99 -24.58 18.73
CA ILE A 1 -5.49 -24.71 20.12
C ILE A 1 -6.61 -25.26 20.95
N ASP A 2 -6.37 -26.37 21.66
CA ASP A 2 -7.33 -26.92 22.58
C ASP A 2 -7.23 -26.15 23.91
N LEU A 3 -8.30 -25.51 24.31
CA LEU A 3 -8.39 -24.70 25.54
C LEU A 3 -9.04 -25.45 26.70
N SER A 4 -9.40 -26.72 26.53
CA SER A 4 -10.13 -27.53 27.54
C SER A 4 -9.35 -27.71 28.85
N GLU A 5 -8.03 -27.68 28.78
CA GLU A 5 -7.14 -27.80 29.94
C GLU A 5 -6.94 -26.51 30.73
N LEU A 6 -7.36 -25.37 30.18
CA LEU A 6 -7.24 -24.04 30.83
C LEU A 6 -8.39 -23.84 31.82
N LYS A 7 -8.11 -24.04 33.13
CA LYS A 7 -9.08 -23.89 34.23
C LYS A 7 -9.00 -22.52 34.91
N GLY A 8 -8.03 -21.71 34.57
CA GLY A 8 -7.84 -20.35 35.10
C GLY A 8 -9.01 -19.42 34.71
N ARG A 9 -9.45 -18.57 35.62
CA ARG A 9 -10.49 -17.54 35.38
C ARG A 9 -9.89 -16.15 35.22
N THR A 10 -8.61 -16.02 35.50
CA THR A 10 -7.87 -14.76 35.39
C THR A 10 -6.64 -15.01 34.51
N MET A 11 -6.45 -14.19 33.50
CA MET A 11 -5.26 -14.17 32.67
C MET A 11 -4.52 -12.86 32.90
N ILE A 12 -3.22 -12.96 33.20
CA ILE A 12 -2.34 -11.79 33.28
C ILE A 12 -1.40 -11.88 32.09
N ASN A 13 -1.53 -10.93 31.17
CA ASN A 13 -0.61 -10.77 30.06
C ASN A 13 0.49 -9.79 30.45
N LEU A 14 1.74 -10.26 30.41
CA LEU A 14 2.94 -9.47 30.75
C LEU A 14 3.66 -8.94 29.50
N ASP A 15 3.11 -9.19 28.31
CA ASP A 15 3.65 -8.77 27.03
C ASP A 15 3.16 -7.34 26.69
N SER A 16 3.52 -6.36 27.55
CA SER A 16 3.29 -4.94 27.34
C SER A 16 4.62 -4.20 27.37
N GLU A 17 4.83 -3.28 26.43
CA GLU A 17 6.09 -2.54 26.30
C GLU A 17 6.18 -1.33 27.23
N ASP A 18 5.05 -0.81 27.72
CA ASP A 18 4.99 0.39 28.53
C ASP A 18 4.91 0.06 30.03
N GLU A 19 5.89 0.52 30.81
CA GLU A 19 5.94 0.33 32.26
C GLU A 19 4.82 1.13 32.95
N GLY A 20 4.08 0.47 33.84
CA GLY A 20 3.02 1.10 34.65
C GLY A 20 1.70 1.31 33.88
N ILE A 21 1.59 0.86 32.62
CA ILE A 21 0.36 0.94 31.82
C ILE A 21 -0.32 -0.43 31.76
N PHE A 22 -1.60 -0.46 32.18
CA PHE A 22 -2.47 -1.64 32.05
C PHE A 22 -3.34 -1.51 30.81
N THR A 23 -3.04 -2.29 29.76
CA THR A 23 -3.87 -2.34 28.55
C THR A 23 -5.09 -3.21 28.83
N VAL A 24 -6.28 -2.61 28.80
CA VAL A 24 -7.55 -3.28 29.14
C VAL A 24 -8.32 -3.75 27.90
N SER A 25 -7.98 -3.24 26.72
CA SER A 25 -8.60 -3.63 25.44
C SER A 25 -7.68 -3.30 24.28
N CYS A 26 -7.95 -3.90 23.12
CA CYS A 26 -7.30 -3.55 21.85
C CYS A 26 -8.32 -3.52 20.72
N ALA A 27 -7.97 -2.83 19.63
CA ALA A 27 -8.77 -2.87 18.42
C ALA A 27 -8.77 -4.29 17.81
N GLY A 28 -9.91 -4.69 17.25
CA GLY A 28 -9.97 -5.87 16.40
C GLY A 28 -9.22 -5.64 15.09
N GLY A 29 -8.64 -6.70 14.53
CA GLY A 29 -7.92 -6.65 13.27
C GLY A 29 -8.44 -7.64 12.24
N ALA A 30 -8.15 -7.36 10.97
CA ALA A 30 -8.32 -8.29 9.86
C ALA A 30 -7.24 -8.03 8.81
N THR A 31 -6.78 -9.10 8.17
CA THR A 31 -5.94 -9.00 6.97
C THR A 31 -6.80 -9.27 5.75
N ALA A 32 -6.81 -8.34 4.80
CA ALA A 32 -7.53 -8.45 3.54
C ALA A 32 -6.54 -8.47 2.37
N THR A 33 -6.80 -9.28 1.35
CA THR A 33 -5.97 -9.32 0.16
C THR A 33 -6.82 -9.21 -1.10
N ILE A 34 -6.56 -8.18 -1.92
CA ILE A 34 -7.13 -8.05 -3.25
C ILE A 34 -6.14 -8.65 -4.25
N SER A 35 -6.63 -9.49 -5.15
CA SER A 35 -5.84 -10.21 -6.14
C SER A 35 -6.40 -9.98 -7.54
N LEU A 36 -5.66 -9.27 -8.41
CA LEU A 36 -6.05 -9.06 -9.81
C LEU A 36 -5.37 -10.10 -10.73
N PRO A 37 -6.04 -10.50 -11.82
CA PRO A 37 -5.40 -11.27 -12.88
C PRO A 37 -4.17 -10.52 -13.44
N ALA A 38 -3.09 -11.24 -13.68
CA ALA A 38 -1.84 -10.67 -14.17
C ALA A 38 -1.35 -11.45 -15.41
N GLU A 39 -2.22 -11.58 -16.42
CA GLU A 39 -1.83 -12.19 -17.67
C GLU A 39 -0.70 -11.40 -18.32
N ARG A 40 0.40 -12.09 -18.52
CA ARG A 40 1.64 -11.50 -19.05
C ARG A 40 1.81 -11.85 -20.52
N LYS A 41 2.33 -10.88 -21.26
CA LYS A 41 2.73 -11.06 -22.65
C LYS A 41 4.03 -10.35 -22.93
N ALA A 42 4.70 -10.72 -24.02
CA ALA A 42 5.87 -9.99 -24.47
C ALA A 42 5.49 -8.54 -24.79
N VAL A 43 6.18 -7.59 -24.19
CA VAL A 43 6.06 -6.16 -24.41
C VAL A 43 7.44 -5.62 -24.81
N TYR A 44 7.46 -4.70 -25.77
CA TYR A 44 8.71 -4.18 -26.33
C TYR A 44 8.74 -2.66 -26.19
N GLY A 45 9.90 -2.13 -25.89
CA GLY A 45 10.15 -0.69 -25.74
C GLY A 45 11.16 -0.40 -24.63
N PRO A 46 11.57 0.84 -24.46
CA PRO A 46 12.46 1.24 -23.37
C PRO A 46 11.91 0.85 -22.00
N CYS A 47 12.77 0.29 -21.17
CA CYS A 47 12.42 -0.10 -19.79
C CYS A 47 12.86 0.99 -18.82
N VAL A 48 11.96 1.35 -17.92
CA VAL A 48 12.22 2.35 -16.86
C VAL A 48 11.90 1.72 -15.51
N ARG A 49 12.81 1.86 -14.55
CA ARG A 49 12.58 1.51 -13.16
C ARG A 49 12.16 2.76 -12.39
N LEU A 50 11.02 2.68 -11.72
CA LEU A 50 10.53 3.67 -10.79
C LEU A 50 10.89 3.23 -9.36
N SER A 51 11.32 4.18 -8.54
CA SER A 51 11.60 3.98 -7.11
C SER A 51 10.94 5.05 -6.28
N VAL A 52 10.28 4.62 -5.21
CA VAL A 52 9.86 5.45 -4.07
C VAL A 52 10.60 4.90 -2.88
N ASP A 53 11.38 5.71 -2.18
CA ASP A 53 12.23 5.31 -1.07
C ASP A 53 12.38 6.44 -0.04
N GLY A 54 13.08 6.16 1.08
CA GLY A 54 13.40 7.14 2.11
C GLY A 54 12.22 7.56 3.00
N LEU A 55 11.04 6.93 2.89
CA LEU A 55 9.91 7.25 3.76
C LEU A 55 10.13 6.72 5.19
N GLN A 56 9.56 7.42 6.18
CA GLN A 56 9.73 7.10 7.60
C GLN A 56 9.15 5.72 7.95
N GLY A 57 7.98 5.37 7.37
CA GLY A 57 7.30 4.12 7.70
C GLY A 57 6.82 4.06 9.14
N GLY A 58 6.71 2.86 9.72
CA GLY A 58 6.33 2.65 11.11
C GLY A 58 5.34 1.51 11.30
N HIS A 59 4.94 1.26 12.55
CA HIS A 59 3.96 0.23 12.87
C HIS A 59 2.53 0.72 12.59
N SER A 60 1.79 0.01 11.72
CA SER A 60 0.45 0.44 11.28
C SER A 60 -0.61 0.51 12.39
N GLY A 61 -0.39 -0.14 13.51
CA GLY A 61 -1.27 -0.04 14.68
C GLY A 61 -0.90 1.11 15.60
N ALA A 62 0.37 1.20 16.00
CA ALA A 62 0.84 2.19 16.99
C ALA A 62 1.09 3.58 16.40
N GLU A 63 1.45 3.68 15.10
CA GLU A 63 1.93 4.93 14.51
C GLU A 63 1.08 5.45 13.34
N ILE A 64 -0.04 4.78 13.01
CA ILE A 64 -0.92 5.19 11.90
C ILE A 64 -1.49 6.61 12.08
N HIS A 65 -1.62 7.05 13.33
CA HIS A 65 -2.09 8.39 13.69
C HIS A 65 -1.14 9.51 13.25
N LYS A 66 0.14 9.20 12.99
CA LYS A 66 1.18 10.14 12.55
C LYS A 66 1.01 10.54 11.07
N ASN A 67 0.07 9.91 10.36
CA ASN A 67 -0.26 10.21 8.95
C ASN A 67 0.95 10.20 8.01
N ARG A 68 1.87 9.26 8.19
CA ARG A 68 3.06 9.10 7.33
C ARG A 68 2.69 8.64 5.93
N ALA A 69 3.52 8.98 4.95
CA ALA A 69 3.34 8.53 3.58
C ALA A 69 3.49 7.00 3.47
N ASN A 70 2.71 6.40 2.58
CA ASN A 70 2.76 4.97 2.27
C ASN A 70 3.35 4.79 0.86
N ALA A 71 4.51 4.15 0.75
CA ALA A 71 5.23 4.02 -0.51
C ALA A 71 4.43 3.34 -1.62
N ASN A 72 3.54 2.40 -1.28
CA ASN A 72 2.67 1.74 -2.26
C ASN A 72 1.63 2.71 -2.84
N LYS A 73 1.07 3.59 -2.01
CA LYS A 73 0.16 4.66 -2.46
C LYS A 73 0.88 5.68 -3.33
N VAL A 74 2.06 6.11 -2.90
CA VAL A 74 2.90 7.06 -3.65
C VAL A 74 3.30 6.48 -5.00
N MET A 75 3.67 5.20 -5.07
CA MET A 75 3.97 4.51 -6.34
C MET A 75 2.74 4.44 -7.25
N GLY A 76 1.55 4.17 -6.70
CA GLY A 76 0.30 4.21 -7.46
C GLY A 76 0.08 5.59 -8.10
N GLU A 77 0.23 6.66 -7.34
CA GLU A 77 0.13 8.04 -7.81
C GLU A 77 1.20 8.39 -8.84
N PHE A 78 2.44 7.98 -8.62
CA PHE A 78 3.53 8.19 -9.57
C PHE A 78 3.23 7.55 -10.93
N MET A 79 2.85 6.29 -10.94
CA MET A 79 2.45 5.60 -12.17
C MET A 79 1.20 6.22 -12.82
N ASP A 80 0.24 6.71 -12.03
CA ASP A 80 -0.96 7.38 -12.56
C ASP A 80 -0.62 8.69 -13.29
N ARG A 81 0.29 9.49 -12.72
CA ARG A 81 0.77 10.71 -13.38
C ARG A 81 1.49 10.40 -14.69
N ILE A 82 2.30 9.34 -14.73
CA ILE A 82 3.00 8.93 -15.95
C ILE A 82 2.01 8.37 -16.99
N GLN A 83 1.04 7.54 -16.61
CA GLN A 83 0.09 6.96 -17.56
C GLN A 83 -0.80 8.00 -18.26
N LYS A 84 -1.00 9.17 -17.65
CA LYS A 84 -1.70 10.30 -18.28
C LYS A 84 -0.89 10.94 -19.43
N LEU A 85 0.41 10.72 -19.45
CA LEU A 85 1.31 11.20 -20.49
C LEU A 85 1.49 10.18 -21.61
N MET A 86 1.38 8.87 -21.28
CA MET A 86 1.60 7.78 -22.22
C MET A 86 1.08 6.43 -21.71
N PRO A 87 0.87 5.45 -22.63
CA PRO A 87 0.58 4.08 -22.25
C PRO A 87 1.76 3.40 -21.55
N LEU A 88 1.47 2.66 -20.48
CA LEU A 88 2.45 1.91 -19.69
C LEU A 88 2.16 0.40 -19.72
N CYS A 89 3.22 -0.41 -19.74
CA CYS A 89 3.13 -1.84 -19.52
C CYS A 89 3.98 -2.22 -18.28
N LEU A 90 3.35 -2.63 -17.21
CA LEU A 90 4.00 -2.99 -15.96
C LEU A 90 4.65 -4.37 -16.07
N THR A 91 5.94 -4.48 -15.80
CA THR A 91 6.70 -5.74 -15.82
C THR A 91 7.01 -6.26 -14.44
N SER A 92 7.23 -5.37 -13.45
CA SER A 92 7.38 -5.74 -12.05
C SER A 92 6.84 -4.66 -11.12
N LEU A 93 6.37 -5.07 -9.93
CA LEU A 93 6.00 -4.19 -8.84
C LEU A 93 6.21 -4.92 -7.53
N SER A 94 6.87 -4.28 -6.58
CA SER A 94 7.06 -4.80 -5.23
C SER A 94 7.19 -3.64 -4.25
N GLY A 95 6.40 -3.67 -3.18
CA GLY A 95 6.46 -2.67 -2.12
C GLY A 95 5.96 -3.22 -0.78
N GLY A 96 6.64 -2.80 0.30
CA GLY A 96 6.39 -3.29 1.64
C GLY A 96 6.83 -4.74 1.87
N THR A 97 7.07 -5.09 3.12
CA THR A 97 7.54 -6.44 3.52
C THR A 97 6.64 -7.11 4.56
N LYS A 98 5.85 -6.32 5.28
CA LYS A 98 4.90 -6.79 6.30
C LYS A 98 3.59 -6.02 6.18
N ASP A 99 2.48 -6.70 6.38
CA ASP A 99 1.14 -6.10 6.31
C ASP A 99 0.89 -5.07 7.43
N ASN A 100 1.48 -5.29 8.60
CA ASN A 100 1.38 -4.42 9.76
C ASN A 100 2.45 -3.31 9.84
N ALA A 101 3.25 -3.13 8.81
CA ALA A 101 4.21 -2.02 8.69
C ALA A 101 3.79 -1.05 7.58
N ILE A 102 3.89 0.25 7.82
CA ILE A 102 3.70 1.29 6.79
C ILE A 102 4.90 1.18 5.83
N PRO A 103 4.68 0.93 4.54
CA PRO A 103 5.77 0.73 3.59
C PRO A 103 6.66 1.97 3.44
N ARG A 104 7.97 1.76 3.56
CA ARG A 104 9.00 2.80 3.42
C ARG A 104 9.49 2.93 1.98
N SER A 105 9.34 1.86 1.19
CA SER A 105 9.82 1.80 -0.19
C SER A 105 8.88 0.98 -1.07
N CYS A 106 8.87 1.32 -2.37
CA CYS A 106 8.20 0.59 -3.42
C CYS A 106 8.97 0.76 -4.73
N GLN A 107 9.08 -0.31 -5.50
CA GLN A 107 9.75 -0.31 -6.81
C GLN A 107 8.82 -0.90 -7.87
N ALA A 108 8.86 -0.30 -9.06
CA ALA A 108 8.18 -0.81 -10.24
C ALA A 108 9.12 -0.76 -11.45
N THR A 109 8.95 -1.69 -12.39
CA THR A 109 9.59 -1.61 -13.71
C THR A 109 8.51 -1.59 -14.77
N LEU A 110 8.64 -0.67 -15.71
CA LEU A 110 7.68 -0.44 -16.79
C LEU A 110 8.37 -0.53 -18.13
N VAL A 111 7.61 -0.90 -19.16
CA VAL A 111 7.91 -0.53 -20.54
C VAL A 111 7.12 0.74 -20.85
N ALA A 112 7.83 1.80 -21.18
CA ALA A 112 7.28 3.12 -21.46
C ALA A 112 7.53 3.49 -22.93
N MET A 113 6.47 3.50 -23.76
CA MET A 113 6.63 3.79 -25.19
C MET A 113 6.58 5.28 -25.45
N GLY A 114 7.70 5.84 -25.98
CA GLY A 114 7.74 7.18 -26.54
C GLY A 114 7.98 8.33 -25.57
N ILE A 115 8.45 8.06 -24.34
CA ILE A 115 8.84 9.12 -23.42
C ILE A 115 10.34 9.19 -23.21
N GLN A 116 10.80 10.42 -22.95
CA GLN A 116 12.13 10.69 -22.45
C GLN A 116 12.15 10.56 -20.91
N LEU A 117 13.19 9.93 -20.39
CA LEU A 117 13.39 9.72 -18.95
C LEU A 117 13.31 11.04 -18.16
N GLU A 118 13.77 12.13 -18.76
CA GLU A 118 13.73 13.48 -18.18
C GLU A 118 12.30 13.91 -17.83
N ARG A 119 11.32 13.57 -18.67
CA ARG A 119 9.90 13.91 -18.39
C ARG A 119 9.35 13.09 -17.24
N ILE A 120 9.75 11.84 -17.11
CA ILE A 120 9.36 11.00 -15.96
C ILE A 120 9.99 11.55 -14.68
N ASN A 121 11.26 11.96 -14.74
CA ASN A 121 11.94 12.54 -13.59
C ASN A 121 11.37 13.90 -13.19
N ALA A 122 10.91 14.73 -14.14
CA ALA A 122 10.17 15.95 -13.79
C ALA A 122 8.89 15.65 -12.98
N VAL A 123 8.12 14.63 -13.38
CA VAL A 123 6.95 14.17 -12.60
C VAL A 123 7.37 13.65 -11.22
N ALA A 124 8.51 12.94 -11.14
CA ALA A 124 9.05 12.44 -9.88
C ALA A 124 9.43 13.57 -8.92
N GLU A 125 10.10 14.62 -9.42
CA GLU A 125 10.51 15.79 -8.64
C GLU A 125 9.31 16.57 -8.08
N GLU A 126 8.27 16.78 -8.91
CA GLU A 126 7.03 17.41 -8.47
C GLU A 126 6.35 16.61 -7.37
N LEU A 127 6.16 15.30 -7.60
CA LEU A 127 5.54 14.42 -6.61
C LEU A 127 6.36 14.32 -5.33
N GLN A 128 7.69 14.27 -5.43
CA GLN A 128 8.58 14.25 -4.27
C GLN A 128 8.42 15.51 -3.40
N ALA A 129 8.35 16.69 -4.02
CA ALA A 129 8.13 17.93 -3.29
C ALA A 129 6.78 17.94 -2.56
N GLU A 130 5.71 17.48 -3.24
CA GLU A 130 4.38 17.37 -2.63
C GLU A 130 4.35 16.38 -1.45
N ILE A 131 5.02 15.20 -1.58
CA ILE A 131 5.06 14.18 -0.53
C ILE A 131 5.84 14.69 0.68
N ARG A 132 6.97 15.37 0.46
CA ARG A 132 7.77 15.98 1.53
C ARG A 132 6.98 16.99 2.34
N GLU A 133 6.25 17.87 1.67
CA GLU A 133 5.43 18.90 2.32
C GLU A 133 4.20 18.30 3.01
N LYS A 134 3.45 17.45 2.30
CA LYS A 134 2.16 16.92 2.78
C LYS A 134 2.28 15.99 3.98
N TYR A 135 3.34 15.20 4.04
CA TYR A 135 3.49 14.12 5.03
C TYR A 135 4.69 14.33 5.98
N ASP A 136 5.38 15.47 5.88
CA ASP A 136 6.61 15.74 6.65
C ASP A 136 7.64 14.60 6.47
N GLU A 137 7.94 14.28 5.21
CA GLU A 137 8.87 13.20 4.80
C GLU A 137 10.13 13.80 4.16
N PRO A 138 11.04 14.42 4.93
CA PRO A 138 12.18 15.17 4.38
C PRO A 138 13.14 14.31 3.55
N ASP A 139 13.25 13.03 3.90
CA ASP A 139 14.16 12.07 3.26
C ASP A 139 13.50 11.31 2.08
N ALA A 140 12.24 11.64 1.72
CA ALA A 140 11.57 11.01 0.60
C ALA A 140 12.34 11.20 -0.71
N VAL A 141 12.57 10.10 -1.42
CA VAL A 141 13.24 10.06 -2.73
C VAL A 141 12.32 9.36 -3.73
N ILE A 142 11.91 10.09 -4.76
CA ILE A 142 11.10 9.56 -5.87
C ILE A 142 11.88 9.81 -7.16
N GLN A 143 12.17 8.74 -7.92
CA GLN A 143 13.01 8.85 -9.09
C GLN A 143 12.77 7.72 -10.09
N ALA A 144 13.21 7.95 -11.31
CA ALA A 144 13.16 6.99 -12.39
C ALA A 144 14.57 6.77 -12.97
N PHE A 145 14.86 5.53 -13.33
CA PHE A 145 16.13 5.12 -13.90
C PHE A 145 15.90 4.39 -15.21
N ASP A 146 16.77 4.65 -16.17
CA ASP A 146 16.87 3.81 -17.37
C ASP A 146 17.33 2.39 -17.01
N VAL A 147 16.75 1.42 -17.67
CA VAL A 147 17.13 0.01 -17.53
C VAL A 147 17.59 -0.45 -18.90
N ASP A 148 18.84 -0.96 -18.97
CA ASP A 148 19.41 -1.48 -20.22
C ASP A 148 18.69 -2.76 -20.66
N ALA A 149 17.44 -2.59 -21.09
CA ALA A 149 16.57 -3.64 -21.62
C ALA A 149 15.54 -3.04 -22.57
N LEU A 150 15.25 -3.75 -23.65
CA LEU A 150 14.25 -3.38 -24.66
C LEU A 150 13.02 -4.29 -24.58
N GLY A 151 12.29 -4.20 -23.45
CA GLY A 151 11.08 -4.96 -23.23
C GLY A 151 11.20 -6.03 -22.17
N GLY A 152 10.17 -6.87 -22.06
CA GLY A 152 10.07 -7.93 -21.07
C GLY A 152 8.75 -8.67 -21.12
N ASN A 153 8.48 -9.50 -20.13
CA ASN A 153 7.21 -10.17 -19.93
C ASN A 153 6.35 -9.33 -18.97
N GLY A 154 5.41 -8.57 -19.52
CA GLY A 154 4.64 -7.56 -18.77
C GLY A 154 3.14 -7.65 -18.97
N LEU A 155 2.41 -6.86 -18.18
CA LEU A 155 0.97 -6.68 -18.31
C LEU A 155 0.64 -5.87 -19.57
N SER A 156 -0.57 -6.06 -20.12
CA SER A 156 -1.11 -5.15 -21.12
C SER A 156 -1.28 -3.74 -20.51
N THR A 157 -1.42 -2.73 -21.36
CA THR A 157 -1.75 -1.36 -20.91
C THR A 157 -3.03 -1.31 -20.09
N GLN A 158 -4.06 -2.06 -20.50
CA GLN A 158 -5.33 -2.14 -19.78
C GLN A 158 -5.18 -2.79 -18.40
N ALA A 159 -4.45 -3.92 -18.28
CA ALA A 159 -4.19 -4.57 -17.01
C ALA A 159 -3.30 -3.70 -16.10
N THR A 160 -2.33 -2.99 -16.69
CA THR A 160 -1.52 -2.00 -15.97
C THR A 160 -2.38 -0.89 -15.40
N SER A 161 -3.31 -0.33 -16.19
CA SER A 161 -4.24 0.72 -15.71
C SER A 161 -5.16 0.23 -14.59
N LYS A 162 -5.59 -1.05 -14.60
CA LYS A 162 -6.35 -1.63 -13.47
C LYS A 162 -5.51 -1.69 -12.19
N VAL A 163 -4.24 -2.11 -12.29
CA VAL A 163 -3.31 -2.12 -11.15
C VAL A 163 -3.12 -0.71 -10.58
N ILE A 164 -2.85 0.27 -11.43
CA ILE A 164 -2.70 1.68 -11.04
C ILE A 164 -3.99 2.20 -10.40
N GLY A 165 -5.12 1.96 -11.04
CA GLY A 165 -6.43 2.36 -10.55
C GLY A 165 -6.73 1.79 -9.16
N LEU A 166 -6.44 0.51 -8.92
CA LEU A 166 -6.60 -0.11 -7.60
C LEU A 166 -5.71 0.56 -6.55
N LEU A 167 -4.43 0.78 -6.85
CA LEU A 167 -3.50 1.42 -5.91
C LEU A 167 -3.95 2.85 -5.55
N CYS A 168 -4.47 3.59 -6.52
CA CYS A 168 -4.97 4.96 -6.29
C CYS A 168 -6.31 4.96 -5.53
N ALA A 169 -7.27 4.11 -5.92
CA ALA A 169 -8.63 4.10 -5.36
C ALA A 169 -8.70 3.47 -3.96
N ALA A 170 -7.84 2.49 -3.65
CA ALA A 170 -7.89 1.81 -2.36
C ALA A 170 -7.62 2.79 -1.21
N PRO A 171 -8.45 2.77 -0.14
CA PRO A 171 -8.23 3.59 1.04
C PRO A 171 -6.92 3.22 1.74
N ASN A 172 -6.36 4.16 2.52
CA ASN A 172 -5.17 3.94 3.35
C ASN A 172 -5.14 4.96 4.50
N GLY A 173 -4.54 4.58 5.64
CA GLY A 173 -4.41 5.47 6.79
C GLY A 173 -5.62 5.47 7.72
N VAL A 174 -5.78 6.53 8.49
CA VAL A 174 -6.89 6.72 9.43
C VAL A 174 -8.20 6.95 8.66
N GLN A 175 -9.22 6.17 8.98
CA GLN A 175 -10.55 6.26 8.38
C GLN A 175 -11.57 6.91 9.33
N ALA A 176 -11.42 6.65 10.64
CA ALA A 176 -12.25 7.29 11.67
C ALA A 176 -11.46 7.50 12.97
N ARG A 177 -11.79 8.57 13.67
CA ARG A 177 -11.32 8.84 15.04
C ARG A 177 -12.47 8.68 16.02
N SER A 178 -12.17 8.26 17.25
CA SER A 178 -13.14 8.15 18.32
C SER A 178 -13.77 9.52 18.61
N LYS A 179 -15.06 9.52 18.86
CA LYS A 179 -15.80 10.71 19.32
C LYS A 179 -15.77 10.84 20.85
N ASP A 180 -15.49 9.75 21.53
CA ASP A 180 -15.55 9.65 22.99
C ASP A 180 -14.17 9.80 23.64
N ILE A 181 -13.10 9.46 22.91
CA ILE A 181 -11.71 9.49 23.39
C ILE A 181 -10.89 10.34 22.43
N GLU A 182 -10.44 11.49 22.89
CA GLU A 182 -9.64 12.42 22.10
C GLU A 182 -8.33 11.77 21.64
N GLY A 183 -7.98 11.98 20.37
CA GLY A 183 -6.74 11.46 19.77
C GLY A 183 -6.77 9.98 19.38
N LEU A 184 -7.74 9.18 19.89
CA LEU A 184 -7.81 7.75 19.59
C LEU A 184 -8.23 7.50 18.14
N VAL A 185 -7.42 6.74 17.41
CA VAL A 185 -7.79 6.20 16.09
C VAL A 185 -8.78 5.07 16.29
N GLN A 186 -9.99 5.23 15.80
CA GLN A 186 -11.06 4.24 15.91
C GLN A 186 -10.97 3.18 14.82
N THR A 187 -10.77 3.63 13.56
CA THR A 187 -10.72 2.76 12.38
C THR A 187 -9.60 3.21 11.45
N SER A 188 -8.80 2.27 11.00
CA SER A 188 -7.69 2.51 10.09
C SER A 188 -7.40 1.29 9.23
N LEU A 189 -6.70 1.51 8.11
CA LEU A 189 -6.09 0.43 7.36
C LEU A 189 -4.75 0.86 6.80
N ASN A 190 -3.91 -0.13 6.55
CA ASN A 190 -2.60 0.04 5.94
C ASN A 190 -2.49 -0.83 4.69
N MET A 191 -2.16 -0.24 3.54
CA MET A 191 -1.75 -0.96 2.34
C MET A 191 -0.32 -1.46 2.54
N GLY A 192 -0.16 -2.62 3.20
CA GLY A 192 1.13 -3.09 3.72
C GLY A 192 2.03 -3.70 2.66
N ILE A 193 1.49 -4.56 1.79
CA ILE A 193 2.28 -5.29 0.80
C ILE A 193 1.63 -5.16 -0.56
N THR A 194 2.44 -4.86 -1.60
CA THR A 194 2.05 -4.95 -2.99
C THR A 194 3.04 -5.81 -3.75
N LYS A 195 2.56 -6.73 -4.58
CA LYS A 195 3.44 -7.62 -5.35
C LYS A 195 2.81 -8.06 -6.66
N LEU A 196 3.55 -7.88 -7.75
CA LEU A 196 3.21 -8.44 -9.05
C LEU A 196 3.97 -9.77 -9.26
N GLY A 197 3.26 -10.88 -9.11
CA GLY A 197 3.72 -12.25 -9.38
C GLY A 197 2.93 -12.87 -10.53
N GLU A 198 2.41 -14.09 -10.33
CA GLU A 198 1.42 -14.74 -11.22
C GLU A 198 0.08 -14.00 -11.20
N ARG A 199 -0.20 -13.36 -10.09
CA ARG A 199 -1.28 -12.38 -9.90
C ARG A 199 -0.70 -11.10 -9.33
N PHE A 200 -1.42 -10.00 -9.48
CA PHE A 200 -1.11 -8.79 -8.71
C PHE A 200 -1.86 -8.85 -7.38
N ASN A 201 -1.15 -8.82 -6.28
CA ASN A 201 -1.73 -8.88 -4.93
C ASN A 201 -1.44 -7.60 -4.16
N VAL A 202 -2.47 -7.12 -3.45
CA VAL A 202 -2.38 -6.03 -2.47
C VAL A 202 -2.93 -6.53 -1.15
N THR A 203 -2.09 -6.52 -0.10
CA THR A 203 -2.48 -6.95 1.25
C THR A 203 -2.63 -5.76 2.18
N PHE A 204 -3.76 -5.72 2.87
CA PHE A 204 -4.13 -4.67 3.81
C PHE A 204 -4.21 -5.23 5.23
N SER A 205 -3.72 -4.45 6.20
CA SER A 205 -4.02 -4.65 7.62
C SER A 205 -5.10 -3.66 8.03
N VAL A 206 -6.28 -4.17 8.38
CA VAL A 206 -7.44 -3.39 8.80
C VAL A 206 -7.57 -3.47 10.32
N ARG A 207 -7.83 -2.35 10.98
CA ARG A 207 -8.00 -2.27 12.43
C ARG A 207 -9.20 -1.37 12.78
N SER A 208 -10.02 -1.81 13.72
CA SER A 208 -11.09 -0.98 14.27
C SER A 208 -11.48 -1.45 15.68
N SER A 209 -11.81 -0.50 16.55
CA SER A 209 -12.47 -0.76 17.83
C SER A 209 -13.99 -0.94 17.69
N VAL A 210 -14.54 -0.69 16.47
CA VAL A 210 -15.97 -0.82 16.14
C VAL A 210 -16.14 -1.86 15.06
N ASN A 211 -16.77 -3.00 15.39
CA ASN A 211 -16.90 -4.12 14.46
C ASN A 211 -17.63 -3.75 13.16
N SER A 212 -18.72 -2.98 13.23
CA SER A 212 -19.44 -2.56 12.02
C SER A 212 -18.57 -1.75 11.06
N GLU A 213 -17.75 -0.82 11.57
CA GLU A 213 -16.83 -0.05 10.73
C GLU A 213 -15.72 -0.91 10.10
N LYS A 214 -15.27 -1.94 10.85
CA LYS A 214 -14.32 -2.92 10.31
C LYS A 214 -14.95 -3.68 9.13
N GLU A 215 -16.15 -4.20 9.32
CA GLU A 215 -16.87 -4.94 8.27
C GLU A 215 -17.18 -4.05 7.06
N ASP A 216 -17.64 -2.80 7.28
CA ASP A 216 -17.87 -1.83 6.20
C ASP A 216 -16.61 -1.57 5.38
N LEU A 217 -15.44 -1.51 6.03
CA LEU A 217 -14.18 -1.31 5.35
C LEU A 217 -13.73 -2.54 4.55
N LEU A 218 -13.97 -3.75 5.09
CA LEU A 218 -13.74 -5.00 4.37
C LEU A 218 -14.66 -5.12 3.15
N GLU A 219 -15.93 -4.79 3.27
CA GLU A 219 -16.87 -4.77 2.12
C GLU A 219 -16.47 -3.73 1.05
N LYS A 220 -15.95 -2.57 1.45
CA LYS A 220 -15.38 -1.60 0.49
C LYS A 220 -14.20 -2.18 -0.28
N LEU A 221 -13.28 -2.89 0.39
CA LEU A 221 -12.15 -3.56 -0.26
C LEU A 221 -12.62 -4.66 -1.20
N LYS A 222 -13.63 -5.42 -0.81
CA LYS A 222 -14.26 -6.45 -1.66
C LYS A 222 -14.91 -5.82 -2.89
N GLY A 223 -15.68 -4.74 -2.72
CA GLY A 223 -16.27 -4.00 -3.85
C GLY A 223 -15.21 -3.45 -4.82
N LEU A 224 -14.04 -3.00 -4.32
CA LEU A 224 -12.92 -2.62 -5.18
C LEU A 224 -12.34 -3.81 -5.94
N ALA A 225 -12.19 -4.97 -5.29
CA ALA A 225 -11.73 -6.19 -5.96
C ALA A 225 -12.67 -6.55 -7.12
N GLU A 226 -13.97 -6.55 -6.89
CA GLU A 226 -15.01 -6.83 -7.90
C GLU A 226 -14.98 -5.80 -9.03
N PHE A 227 -14.89 -4.49 -8.71
CA PHE A 227 -14.83 -3.41 -9.70
C PHE A 227 -13.64 -3.56 -10.66
N PHE A 228 -12.49 -3.97 -10.15
CA PHE A 228 -11.28 -4.21 -10.95
C PHE A 228 -11.18 -5.65 -11.49
N GLU A 229 -12.27 -6.42 -11.44
CA GLU A 229 -12.35 -7.81 -11.92
C GLU A 229 -11.33 -8.75 -11.23
N GLY A 230 -11.11 -8.53 -9.96
CA GLY A 230 -10.23 -9.32 -9.11
C GLY A 230 -10.98 -10.22 -8.15
N ASN A 231 -10.21 -10.87 -7.28
CA ASN A 231 -10.68 -11.68 -6.16
C ASN A 231 -10.32 -11.01 -4.83
N TYR A 232 -11.12 -11.32 -3.82
CA TYR A 232 -10.92 -10.88 -2.44
C TYR A 232 -10.70 -12.08 -1.52
#